data_77aefb0433b905db0f2b550e28f98c26
#
_entry.id   77aefb0433b905db0f2b550e28f98c26
#
_cell.length_a   1.000
_cell.length_b   1.000
_cell.length_c   1.000
_cell.angle_alpha   90.00
_cell.angle_beta   90.00
_cell.angle_gamma   90.00
#
_symmetry.space_group_name_H-M   'P 1'
#
loop_
_entity.id
_entity.type
_entity.pdbx_description
1 polymer ?
#
loop_
_entity_poly.entity_id
_entity_poly.type
_entity_poly.pdbx_seq_one_letter_code
_entity_poly.pdbx_strand_id
1 'polypeptide(L)'
;MKRRIRIVSLLMALLLLGSTLAGCAAVSKPLNYFKNALEKTIDRRFGGEMVDVLLETLESGSVEIGFGGTDLVQTPLEVGNAKFWFDKEEKRITAAGALTVGGRSYDGRLYLTAEEAAVSSVAFLGSTDLGISFGTLSGDLQNSIFRNNSNTAFARPEIDEGTAADVIELRDGFFTIYDSIGDVLELSDELAEDFLEILTEYAPHSRYSEDGKIYIAVTVDNAVLSRALRDTRAAAVKDKAFCRELRELASVRDTVISVKTGIVVTEWSDKVENFIASDLSIEELCAKIDAMSPFTVQLNGVIGRTSGIIENATLSYTRENVQIFELSLDLSQKDVNVLRLQYGDVTRVLSYRVLKDGFRYYDAELIYEKLPSTGENVLRITGTLSADKNEDKFAFSLTKGEETRVFEGSFDKKIDGFEVSVNTVTVNGAAHRFSLSLAIKTDDKAEPLPEYVNLATVSEARFEPIAARITQEMIAFRLAWGDHKITSRGVLSFFLNVVGMPEEIPPGPRA
;
A
#
# COMPACT_ATOMS: atom_id res chain seq x y z
N MET A 1 3.69 24.27 -8.45
CA MET A 1 3.64 22.88 -8.89
C MET A 1 3.18 21.89 -7.80
N LYS A 2 3.68 21.92 -6.55
CA LYS A 2 3.24 21.02 -5.45
C LYS A 2 1.74 21.09 -5.06
N ARG A 3 1.05 22.23 -5.24
CA ARG A 3 -0.41 22.36 -4.96
C ARG A 3 -1.31 21.71 -6.03
N ARG A 4 -0.88 21.65 -7.29
CA ARG A 4 -1.68 21.12 -8.40
C ARG A 4 -1.77 19.58 -8.38
N ILE A 5 -0.70 18.91 -7.93
CA ILE A 5 -0.64 17.44 -7.81
C ILE A 5 -1.62 16.95 -6.72
N ARG A 6 -1.83 17.70 -5.65
CA ARG A 6 -2.72 17.29 -4.55
C ARG A 6 -4.21 17.23 -4.92
N ILE A 7 -4.68 18.12 -5.80
CA ILE A 7 -6.09 18.12 -6.24
C ILE A 7 -6.36 16.96 -7.22
N VAL A 8 -5.43 16.70 -8.13
CA VAL A 8 -5.52 15.54 -9.05
C VAL A 8 -5.40 14.23 -8.28
N SER A 9 -4.52 14.19 -7.27
CA SER A 9 -4.39 13.01 -6.39
C SER A 9 -5.62 12.78 -5.52
N LEU A 10 -6.32 13.83 -5.09
CA LEU A 10 -7.57 13.72 -4.33
C LEU A 10 -8.71 13.21 -5.22
N LEU A 11 -8.84 13.71 -6.45
CA LEU A 11 -9.81 13.21 -7.44
C LEU A 11 -9.52 11.76 -7.86
N MET A 12 -8.25 11.42 -8.06
CA MET A 12 -7.82 10.04 -8.34
C MET A 12 -7.99 9.14 -7.12
N ALA A 13 -7.73 9.63 -5.91
CA ALA A 13 -7.97 8.88 -4.68
C ALA A 13 -9.47 8.63 -4.44
N LEU A 14 -10.33 9.61 -4.70
CA LEU A 14 -11.79 9.45 -4.64
C LEU A 14 -12.32 8.46 -5.69
N LEU A 15 -11.72 8.41 -6.87
CA LEU A 15 -12.06 7.44 -7.92
C LEU A 15 -11.48 6.04 -7.65
N LEU A 16 -10.31 5.94 -7.01
CA LEU A 16 -9.66 4.69 -6.65
C LEU A 16 -10.20 4.11 -5.34
N LEU A 17 -10.60 4.95 -4.37
CA LEU A 17 -11.26 4.51 -3.13
C LEU A 17 -12.66 3.97 -3.38
N GLY A 18 -13.37 4.44 -4.41
CA GLY A 18 -14.66 3.90 -4.82
C GLY A 18 -14.61 2.51 -5.48
N SER A 19 -13.45 1.90 -5.63
CA SER A 19 -13.29 0.63 -6.36
C SER A 19 -13.09 -0.61 -5.47
N THR A 20 -13.07 -0.48 -4.14
CA THR A 20 -12.58 -1.57 -3.30
C THR A 20 -13.62 -2.36 -2.51
N LEU A 21 -14.92 -2.02 -2.51
CA LEU A 21 -15.90 -2.79 -1.72
C LEU A 21 -17.24 -3.01 -2.45
N ALA A 22 -17.65 -4.26 -2.52
CA ALA A 22 -18.90 -4.71 -3.11
C ALA A 22 -20.06 -4.63 -2.12
N GLY A 23 -20.94 -3.65 -2.30
CA GLY A 23 -22.20 -3.55 -1.59
C GLY A 23 -23.39 -3.59 -2.57
N CYS A 24 -24.40 -4.41 -2.33
CA CYS A 24 -25.62 -4.49 -3.13
C CYS A 24 -26.49 -3.24 -2.91
N ALA A 25 -26.46 -2.27 -3.82
CA ALA A 25 -27.32 -1.10 -3.75
C ALA A 25 -28.20 -0.94 -5.01
N ALA A 26 -29.38 -0.38 -4.80
CA ALA A 26 -30.43 -0.22 -5.78
C ALA A 26 -29.99 0.66 -6.97
N VAL A 27 -30.10 0.10 -8.17
CA VAL A 27 -29.71 0.72 -9.44
C VAL A 27 -30.60 1.90 -9.78
N SER A 28 -30.11 3.13 -9.64
CA SER A 28 -30.83 4.30 -10.19
C SER A 28 -29.96 5.41 -10.77
N LYS A 29 -28.79 5.70 -10.23
CA LYS A 29 -28.01 6.89 -10.64
C LYS A 29 -26.81 6.53 -11.53
N PRO A 30 -26.46 7.36 -12.55
CA PRO A 30 -25.42 7.03 -13.53
C PRO A 30 -24.05 6.75 -12.94
N LEU A 31 -23.59 7.49 -11.93
CA LEU A 31 -22.28 7.29 -11.33
C LEU A 31 -22.22 6.01 -10.49
N ASN A 32 -23.26 5.69 -9.72
CA ASN A 32 -23.32 4.43 -8.98
C ASN A 32 -23.38 3.21 -9.93
N TYR A 33 -24.09 3.35 -11.05
CA TYR A 33 -24.08 2.30 -12.07
C TYR A 33 -22.69 2.13 -12.69
N PHE A 34 -21.97 3.24 -12.93
CA PHE A 34 -20.61 3.20 -13.43
C PHE A 34 -19.65 2.59 -12.40
N LYS A 35 -19.75 2.96 -11.10
CA LYS A 35 -18.99 2.37 -9.98
C LYS A 35 -19.16 0.83 -9.99
N ASN A 36 -20.38 0.34 -9.94
CA ASN A 36 -20.67 -1.10 -9.94
C ASN A 36 -20.15 -1.84 -11.19
N ALA A 37 -20.14 -1.15 -12.33
CA ALA A 37 -19.56 -1.73 -13.54
C ALA A 37 -18.03 -1.76 -13.49
N LEU A 38 -17.40 -0.76 -12.88
CA LEU A 38 -15.96 -0.72 -12.67
C LEU A 38 -15.49 -1.82 -11.72
N GLU A 39 -16.16 -2.04 -10.61
CA GLU A 39 -15.91 -3.13 -9.68
C GLU A 39 -15.98 -4.49 -10.39
N LYS A 40 -17.07 -4.78 -11.08
CA LYS A 40 -17.21 -6.02 -11.88
C LYS A 40 -16.13 -6.17 -12.95
N THR A 41 -15.66 -5.05 -13.49
CA THR A 41 -14.58 -5.05 -14.49
C THR A 41 -13.26 -5.42 -13.84
N ILE A 42 -12.96 -4.86 -12.67
CA ILE A 42 -11.77 -5.17 -11.87
C ILE A 42 -11.76 -6.65 -11.50
N ASP A 43 -12.86 -7.16 -10.95
CA ASP A 43 -12.99 -8.57 -10.56
C ASP A 43 -12.76 -9.52 -11.75
N ARG A 44 -13.39 -9.24 -12.88
CA ARG A 44 -13.33 -10.16 -14.03
C ARG A 44 -12.11 -10.02 -14.91
N ARG A 45 -11.48 -8.85 -14.95
CA ARG A 45 -10.37 -8.53 -15.87
C ARG A 45 -9.03 -8.38 -15.18
N PHE A 46 -9.01 -7.99 -13.91
CA PHE A 46 -7.79 -7.63 -13.19
C PHE A 46 -7.58 -8.45 -11.91
N GLY A 47 -8.41 -9.46 -11.63
CA GLY A 47 -8.21 -10.41 -10.53
C GLY A 47 -8.53 -9.81 -9.16
N GLY A 48 -9.69 -9.20 -9.00
CA GLY A 48 -10.18 -8.64 -7.72
C GLY A 48 -10.11 -9.61 -6.54
N GLU A 49 -10.28 -10.92 -6.79
CA GLU A 49 -10.10 -11.98 -5.78
C GLU A 49 -8.77 -11.91 -5.01
N MET A 50 -7.70 -11.35 -5.62
CA MET A 50 -6.41 -11.20 -4.94
C MET A 50 -6.45 -10.10 -3.87
N VAL A 51 -7.27 -9.09 -4.06
CA VAL A 51 -7.48 -8.01 -3.07
C VAL A 51 -8.24 -8.55 -1.87
N ASP A 52 -9.28 -9.36 -2.12
CA ASP A 52 -10.06 -9.99 -1.05
C ASP A 52 -9.18 -10.89 -0.20
N VAL A 53 -8.37 -11.76 -0.82
CA VAL A 53 -7.39 -12.60 -0.12
C VAL A 53 -6.41 -11.77 0.72
N LEU A 54 -5.95 -10.62 0.22
CA LEU A 54 -5.07 -9.74 0.98
C LEU A 54 -5.77 -9.15 2.20
N LEU A 55 -7.01 -8.68 2.06
CA LEU A 55 -7.80 -8.15 3.17
C LEU A 55 -8.09 -9.22 4.23
N GLU A 56 -8.52 -10.41 3.82
CA GLU A 56 -8.71 -11.56 4.72
C GLU A 56 -7.42 -11.93 5.45
N THR A 57 -6.27 -11.87 4.75
CA THR A 57 -4.95 -12.14 5.35
C THR A 57 -4.60 -11.11 6.43
N LEU A 58 -4.98 -9.84 6.27
CA LEU A 58 -4.76 -8.82 7.30
C LEU A 58 -5.66 -9.02 8.53
N GLU A 59 -6.76 -9.74 8.40
CA GLU A 59 -7.59 -10.13 9.55
C GLU A 59 -7.05 -11.36 10.26
N SER A 60 -6.71 -12.42 9.50
CA SER A 60 -6.16 -13.67 10.01
C SER A 60 -5.32 -14.34 8.93
N GLY A 61 -4.00 -14.25 9.02
CA GLY A 61 -3.14 -14.87 8.01
C GLY A 61 -1.69 -14.41 8.04
N SER A 62 -0.98 -14.65 6.93
CA SER A 62 0.43 -14.26 6.81
C SER A 62 0.82 -13.76 5.44
N VAL A 63 1.79 -12.85 5.45
CA VAL A 63 2.49 -12.38 4.24
C VAL A 63 3.97 -12.69 4.41
N GLU A 64 4.55 -13.40 3.46
CA GLU A 64 5.98 -13.74 3.45
C GLU A 64 6.64 -13.21 2.18
N ILE A 65 7.77 -12.54 2.34
CA ILE A 65 8.61 -12.03 1.27
C ILE A 65 9.98 -12.70 1.40
N GLY A 66 10.42 -13.36 0.35
CA GLY A 66 11.75 -13.99 0.28
C GLY A 66 12.63 -13.33 -0.78
N PHE A 67 13.91 -13.23 -0.49
CA PHE A 67 14.93 -12.75 -1.40
C PHE A 67 16.14 -13.67 -1.36
N GLY A 68 16.56 -14.18 -2.51
CA GLY A 68 17.84 -14.85 -2.70
C GLY A 68 18.79 -13.93 -3.44
N GLY A 69 20.05 -13.88 -3.03
CA GLY A 69 21.05 -12.99 -3.59
C GLY A 69 21.19 -13.07 -5.10
N THR A 70 21.74 -12.04 -5.70
CA THR A 70 21.96 -11.93 -7.14
C THR A 70 23.40 -11.54 -7.42
N ASP A 71 23.91 -12.00 -8.58
CA ASP A 71 25.18 -11.57 -9.14
C ASP A 71 25.04 -10.38 -10.11
N LEU A 72 23.81 -9.95 -10.37
CA LEU A 72 23.54 -8.76 -11.18
C LEU A 72 23.90 -7.45 -10.47
N VAL A 73 23.81 -7.42 -9.15
CA VAL A 73 24.10 -6.24 -8.35
C VAL A 73 24.92 -6.65 -7.13
N GLN A 74 26.02 -5.96 -6.88
CA GLN A 74 26.84 -6.22 -5.70
C GLN A 74 26.08 -5.85 -4.43
N THR A 75 25.83 -6.82 -3.59
CA THR A 75 25.20 -6.67 -2.28
C THR A 75 25.83 -7.66 -1.28
N PRO A 76 26.03 -7.26 -0.02
CA PRO A 76 26.46 -8.19 1.02
C PRO A 76 25.35 -9.18 1.43
N LEU A 77 24.09 -8.92 1.06
CA LEU A 77 22.95 -9.76 1.36
C LEU A 77 22.91 -10.96 0.40
N GLU A 78 23.01 -12.17 0.95
CA GLU A 78 22.99 -13.42 0.20
C GLU A 78 21.58 -13.99 0.11
N VAL A 79 20.89 -14.04 1.24
CA VAL A 79 19.50 -14.51 1.37
C VAL A 79 18.81 -13.69 2.43
N GLY A 80 17.54 -13.37 2.23
CA GLY A 80 16.71 -12.72 3.22
C GLY A 80 15.27 -13.19 3.09
N ASN A 81 14.58 -13.27 4.21
CA ASN A 81 13.13 -13.43 4.26
C ASN A 81 12.53 -12.57 5.36
N ALA A 82 11.28 -12.19 5.18
CA ALA A 82 10.47 -11.56 6.20
C ALA A 82 9.06 -12.13 6.10
N LYS A 83 8.50 -12.52 7.24
CA LYS A 83 7.14 -13.03 7.35
C LYS A 83 6.40 -12.28 8.43
N PHE A 84 5.19 -11.87 8.11
CA PHE A 84 4.29 -11.15 8.99
C PHE A 84 3.03 -11.99 9.16
N TRP A 85 2.61 -12.18 10.39
CA TRP A 85 1.35 -12.82 10.73
C TRP A 85 0.43 -11.81 11.38
N PHE A 86 -0.83 -11.90 11.02
CA PHE A 86 -1.89 -11.05 11.50
C PHE A 86 -2.97 -11.90 12.16
N ASP A 87 -3.44 -11.47 13.32
CA ASP A 87 -4.53 -12.13 14.06
C ASP A 87 -5.31 -11.02 14.78
N LYS A 88 -6.39 -10.58 14.14
CA LYS A 88 -7.20 -9.46 14.62
C LYS A 88 -8.00 -9.88 15.87
N GLU A 89 -8.48 -11.13 15.91
CA GLU A 89 -9.24 -11.65 17.03
C GLU A 89 -8.41 -11.67 18.32
N GLU A 90 -7.18 -12.17 18.24
CA GLU A 90 -6.24 -12.24 19.35
C GLU A 90 -5.49 -10.91 19.57
N LYS A 91 -5.75 -9.88 18.77
CA LYS A 91 -4.99 -8.60 18.75
C LYS A 91 -3.50 -8.86 18.76
N ARG A 92 -3.04 -9.68 17.82
CA ARG A 92 -1.66 -10.11 17.74
C ARG A 92 -1.09 -9.88 16.35
N ILE A 93 0.13 -9.35 16.33
CA ILE A 93 0.96 -9.30 15.13
C ILE A 93 2.32 -9.89 15.48
N THR A 94 2.78 -10.77 14.60
CA THR A 94 4.13 -11.33 14.70
C THR A 94 4.87 -11.02 13.42
N ALA A 95 6.11 -10.55 13.55
CA ALA A 95 7.01 -10.37 12.42
C ALA A 95 8.26 -11.22 12.65
N ALA A 96 8.61 -12.04 11.69
CA ALA A 96 9.86 -12.79 11.73
C ALA A 96 10.67 -12.52 10.47
N GLY A 97 11.98 -12.53 10.59
CA GLY A 97 12.87 -12.40 9.46
C GLY A 97 14.19 -13.09 9.72
N ALA A 98 14.83 -13.51 8.65
CA ALA A 98 16.19 -13.98 8.67
C ALA A 98 16.93 -13.44 7.46
N LEU A 99 18.21 -13.17 7.62
CA LEU A 99 19.08 -12.74 6.53
C LEU A 99 20.46 -13.34 6.69
N THR A 100 21.09 -13.67 5.57
CA THR A 100 22.47 -14.16 5.51
C THR A 100 23.34 -13.07 4.88
N VAL A 101 24.37 -12.68 5.63
CA VAL A 101 25.32 -11.63 5.24
C VAL A 101 26.73 -12.12 5.51
N GLY A 102 27.57 -12.16 4.46
CA GLY A 102 28.94 -12.61 4.56
C GLY A 102 29.07 -14.03 5.15
N GLY A 103 28.19 -14.95 4.76
CA GLY A 103 28.14 -16.33 5.23
C GLY A 103 27.58 -16.52 6.65
N ARG A 104 27.12 -15.45 7.32
CA ARG A 104 26.49 -15.53 8.66
C ARG A 104 25.00 -15.30 8.57
N SER A 105 24.23 -16.13 9.27
CA SER A 105 22.78 -15.97 9.38
C SER A 105 22.42 -15.16 10.61
N TYR A 106 21.54 -14.19 10.42
CA TYR A 106 20.93 -13.33 11.45
C TYR A 106 19.43 -13.50 11.36
N ASP A 107 18.83 -13.87 12.45
CA ASP A 107 17.38 -14.04 12.60
C ASP A 107 16.83 -13.04 13.59
N GLY A 108 15.54 -12.76 13.50
CA GLY A 108 14.83 -11.97 14.47
C GLY A 108 13.34 -12.24 14.37
N ARG A 109 12.66 -12.18 15.50
CA ARG A 109 11.23 -12.28 15.59
C ARG A 109 10.71 -11.27 16.60
N LEU A 110 9.68 -10.55 16.21
CA LEU A 110 8.97 -9.58 17.04
C LEU A 110 7.55 -10.10 17.26
N TYR A 111 7.13 -10.18 18.49
CA TYR A 111 5.76 -10.46 18.89
C TYR A 111 5.17 -9.21 19.49
N LEU A 112 3.97 -8.86 19.08
CA LEU A 112 3.22 -7.72 19.58
C LEU A 112 1.78 -8.14 19.85
N THR A 113 1.35 -7.97 21.07
CA THR A 113 -0.05 -8.14 21.50
C THR A 113 -0.53 -6.87 22.19
N ALA A 114 -1.81 -6.80 22.52
CA ALA A 114 -2.35 -5.69 23.33
C ALA A 114 -1.71 -5.60 24.73
N GLU A 115 -1.21 -6.71 25.29
CA GLU A 115 -0.72 -6.79 26.67
C GLU A 115 0.81 -6.84 26.75
N GLU A 116 1.49 -7.38 25.74
CA GLU A 116 2.90 -7.72 25.80
C GLU A 116 3.60 -7.51 24.44
N ALA A 117 4.89 -7.23 24.50
CA ALA A 117 5.76 -7.33 23.34
C ALA A 117 7.01 -8.15 23.69
N ALA A 118 7.45 -8.99 22.76
CA ALA A 118 8.68 -9.76 22.93
C ALA A 118 9.50 -9.81 21.64
N VAL A 119 10.79 -9.97 21.80
CA VAL A 119 11.76 -10.13 20.71
C VAL A 119 12.57 -11.38 20.96
N SER A 120 12.69 -12.21 19.94
CA SER A 120 13.58 -13.37 19.93
C SER A 120 14.59 -13.28 18.80
N SER A 121 15.79 -13.84 19.01
CA SER A 121 16.82 -13.96 17.99
C SER A 121 17.90 -14.91 18.46
N VAL A 122 18.09 -16.00 17.75
CA VAL A 122 19.18 -16.94 18.07
C VAL A 122 20.54 -16.27 17.88
N ALA A 123 20.68 -15.45 16.86
CA ALA A 123 21.93 -14.73 16.60
C ALA A 123 22.27 -13.73 17.72
N PHE A 124 21.37 -12.81 18.01
CA PHE A 124 21.64 -11.69 18.93
C PHE A 124 21.37 -12.02 20.39
N LEU A 125 20.39 -12.85 20.69
CA LEU A 125 19.92 -13.13 22.06
C LEU A 125 20.24 -14.55 22.54
N GLY A 126 20.59 -15.45 21.63
CA GLY A 126 20.80 -16.86 21.96
C GLY A 126 19.50 -17.59 22.27
N SER A 127 19.43 -18.18 23.44
CA SER A 127 18.22 -18.88 23.93
C SER A 127 17.38 -18.01 24.87
N THR A 128 17.63 -16.72 24.93
CA THR A 128 16.94 -15.80 25.83
C THR A 128 16.07 -14.86 25.03
N ASP A 129 14.77 -14.93 25.22
CA ASP A 129 13.84 -13.96 24.63
C ASP A 129 13.70 -12.79 25.57
N LEU A 130 13.57 -11.59 25.02
CA LEU A 130 13.39 -10.34 25.78
C LEU A 130 11.99 -9.78 25.52
N GLY A 131 11.36 -9.23 26.54
CA GLY A 131 10.04 -8.65 26.36
C GLY A 131 9.68 -7.62 27.42
N ILE A 132 8.51 -7.06 27.27
CA ILE A 132 7.88 -6.13 28.20
C ILE A 132 6.39 -6.48 28.35
N SER A 133 5.85 -6.27 29.56
CA SER A 133 4.41 -6.27 29.78
C SER A 133 3.94 -4.82 29.89
N PHE A 134 3.01 -4.42 29.02
CA PHE A 134 2.53 -3.04 28.99
C PHE A 134 1.73 -2.68 30.26
N GLY A 135 0.99 -3.65 30.83
CA GLY A 135 0.17 -3.44 32.02
C GLY A 135 0.96 -3.09 33.28
N THR A 136 2.22 -3.53 33.37
CA THR A 136 3.10 -3.28 34.53
C THR A 136 4.27 -2.34 34.22
N LEU A 137 4.45 -1.94 32.96
CA LEU A 137 5.64 -1.26 32.45
C LEU A 137 6.03 -0.01 33.29
N SER A 138 5.08 0.87 33.57
CA SER A 138 5.34 2.11 34.33
C SER A 138 5.82 1.82 35.77
N GLY A 139 5.25 0.80 36.43
CA GLY A 139 5.66 0.38 37.77
C GLY A 139 7.01 -0.34 37.76
N ASP A 140 7.22 -1.22 36.81
CA ASP A 140 8.43 -2.02 36.66
C ASP A 140 9.65 -1.15 36.37
N LEU A 141 9.50 -0.10 35.55
CA LEU A 141 10.56 0.84 35.22
C LEU A 141 11.06 1.66 36.39
N GLN A 142 10.28 1.83 37.48
CA GLN A 142 10.72 2.61 38.64
C GLN A 142 11.98 2.04 39.29
N ASN A 143 12.18 0.73 39.23
CA ASN A 143 13.33 0.02 39.78
C ASN A 143 14.23 -0.58 38.70
N SER A 144 14.03 -0.22 37.46
CA SER A 144 14.75 -0.78 36.31
C SER A 144 16.20 -0.32 36.27
N ILE A 145 17.07 -1.21 35.78
CA ILE A 145 18.47 -0.88 35.46
C ILE A 145 18.61 0.19 34.38
N PHE A 146 17.56 0.45 33.60
CA PHE A 146 17.55 1.47 32.55
C PHE A 146 17.25 2.88 33.07
N ARG A 147 16.77 3.03 34.31
CA ARG A 147 16.48 4.34 34.90
C ARG A 147 17.72 5.02 35.52
N ASN A 148 18.70 4.23 35.96
CA ASN A 148 19.90 4.73 36.64
C ASN A 148 21.17 4.36 35.85
N ASN A 149 21.50 5.17 34.86
CA ASN A 149 22.56 4.87 33.90
C ASN A 149 23.97 5.24 34.34
N SER A 150 24.18 5.57 35.62
CA SER A 150 25.43 6.26 36.08
C SER A 150 26.67 5.37 36.22
N ASN A 151 26.60 4.03 36.12
CA ASN A 151 27.75 3.18 36.50
C ASN A 151 27.97 1.92 35.67
N THR A 152 27.61 1.84 34.39
CA THR A 152 27.75 0.60 33.62
C THR A 152 28.76 0.68 32.50
N ALA A 153 29.49 -0.42 32.28
CA ALA A 153 30.44 -0.59 31.17
C ALA A 153 29.80 -0.54 29.76
N PHE A 154 28.46 -0.56 29.67
CA PHE A 154 27.70 -0.52 28.42
C PHE A 154 26.83 0.74 28.41
N ALA A 155 26.88 1.49 27.30
CA ALA A 155 25.93 2.58 27.06
C ALA A 155 24.50 2.01 26.96
N ARG A 156 23.65 2.35 27.93
CA ARG A 156 22.23 1.95 27.93
C ARG A 156 21.38 3.16 27.56
N PRO A 157 20.31 2.98 26.79
CA PRO A 157 19.34 4.05 26.65
C PRO A 157 18.69 4.31 28.03
N GLU A 158 18.55 5.55 28.38
CA GLU A 158 17.77 5.95 29.56
C GLU A 158 16.27 5.84 29.19
N ILE A 159 15.54 5.02 29.94
CA ILE A 159 14.10 4.85 29.75
C ILE A 159 13.42 5.44 30.98
N ASP A 160 12.70 6.52 30.80
CA ASP A 160 11.94 7.19 31.86
C ASP A 160 10.45 6.84 31.81
N GLU A 161 9.68 7.40 32.73
CA GLU A 161 8.21 7.20 32.76
C GLU A 161 7.52 7.79 31.54
N GLY A 162 8.04 8.86 30.96
CA GLY A 162 7.54 9.44 29.71
C GLY A 162 7.69 8.47 28.56
N THR A 163 8.89 7.86 28.42
CA THR A 163 9.13 6.82 27.39
C THR A 163 8.18 5.64 27.52
N ALA A 164 7.84 5.22 28.77
CA ALA A 164 6.88 4.14 28.99
C ALA A 164 5.47 4.53 28.54
N ALA A 165 5.04 5.75 28.88
CA ALA A 165 3.76 6.27 28.41
C ALA A 165 3.70 6.33 26.89
N ASP A 166 4.73 6.86 26.25
CA ASP A 166 4.83 6.93 24.79
C ASP A 166 4.74 5.56 24.11
N VAL A 167 5.38 4.53 24.66
CA VAL A 167 5.32 3.16 24.14
C VAL A 167 3.90 2.58 24.26
N ILE A 168 3.23 2.82 25.40
CA ILE A 168 1.84 2.39 25.61
C ILE A 168 0.90 3.10 24.63
N GLU A 169 1.04 4.42 24.47
CA GLU A 169 0.25 5.20 23.52
C GLU A 169 0.46 4.75 22.07
N LEU A 170 1.71 4.45 21.69
CA LEU A 170 2.01 3.91 20.35
C LEU A 170 1.34 2.56 20.12
N ARG A 171 1.39 1.66 21.12
CA ARG A 171 0.71 0.36 21.06
C ARG A 171 -0.81 0.55 20.90
N ASP A 172 -1.43 1.39 21.74
CA ASP A 172 -2.86 1.64 21.69
C ASP A 172 -3.27 2.25 20.36
N GLY A 173 -2.52 3.22 19.88
CA GLY A 173 -2.71 3.81 18.56
C GLY A 173 -2.60 2.80 17.43
N PHE A 174 -1.61 1.92 17.50
CA PHE A 174 -1.40 0.89 16.49
C PHE A 174 -2.59 -0.10 16.45
N PHE A 175 -3.01 -0.63 17.59
CA PHE A 175 -4.16 -1.55 17.64
C PHE A 175 -5.48 -0.87 17.30
N THR A 176 -5.65 0.41 17.64
CA THR A 176 -6.83 1.18 17.20
C THR A 176 -6.87 1.27 15.65
N ILE A 177 -5.76 1.57 14.99
CA ILE A 177 -5.71 1.56 13.52
C ILE A 177 -5.98 0.15 12.98
N TYR A 178 -5.36 -0.86 13.56
CA TYR A 178 -5.49 -2.24 13.12
C TYR A 178 -6.93 -2.77 13.25
N ASP A 179 -7.59 -2.48 14.38
CA ASP A 179 -8.99 -2.83 14.61
C ASP A 179 -9.94 -2.09 13.65
N SER A 180 -9.65 -0.81 13.39
CA SER A 180 -10.51 0.07 12.60
C SER A 180 -10.27 -0.01 11.10
N ILE A 181 -9.28 -0.79 10.60
CA ILE A 181 -8.90 -0.75 9.18
C ILE A 181 -10.07 -1.17 8.26
N GLY A 182 -10.85 -2.17 8.68
CA GLY A 182 -12.05 -2.61 7.97
C GLY A 182 -13.14 -1.53 8.00
N ASP A 183 -13.43 -1.00 9.17
CA ASP A 183 -14.47 0.00 9.39
C ASP A 183 -14.17 1.30 8.62
N VAL A 184 -12.88 1.69 8.55
CA VAL A 184 -12.43 2.85 7.76
C VAL A 184 -12.64 2.65 6.28
N LEU A 185 -12.38 1.45 5.77
CA LEU A 185 -12.61 1.13 4.36
C LEU A 185 -14.09 1.15 4.04
N GLU A 186 -14.93 0.53 4.87
CA GLU A 186 -16.39 0.53 4.74
C GLU A 186 -16.95 1.96 4.80
N LEU A 187 -16.54 2.74 5.80
CA LEU A 187 -16.95 4.13 5.98
C LEU A 187 -16.53 5.03 4.81
N SER A 188 -15.33 4.79 4.26
CA SER A 188 -14.85 5.52 3.09
C SER A 188 -15.67 5.18 1.84
N ASP A 189 -16.13 3.94 1.71
CA ASP A 189 -16.97 3.52 0.60
C ASP A 189 -18.38 4.12 0.70
N GLU A 190 -19.01 4.09 1.88
CA GLU A 190 -20.31 4.73 2.15
C GLU A 190 -20.26 6.23 1.84
N LEU A 191 -19.22 6.93 2.33
CA LEU A 191 -19.04 8.36 2.05
C LEU A 191 -18.84 8.63 0.56
N ALA A 192 -18.11 7.76 -0.14
CA ALA A 192 -17.90 7.87 -1.58
C ALA A 192 -19.22 7.63 -2.35
N GLU A 193 -20.04 6.67 -1.92
CA GLU A 193 -21.37 6.44 -2.49
C GLU A 193 -22.29 7.63 -2.32
N ASP A 194 -22.38 8.17 -1.12
CA ASP A 194 -23.14 9.36 -0.80
C ASP A 194 -22.69 10.56 -1.67
N PHE A 195 -21.38 10.77 -1.76
CA PHE A 195 -20.82 11.83 -2.61
C PHE A 195 -21.19 11.65 -4.09
N LEU A 196 -21.04 10.45 -4.64
CA LEU A 196 -21.38 10.14 -6.03
C LEU A 196 -22.89 10.29 -6.28
N GLU A 197 -23.70 9.91 -5.30
CA GLU A 197 -25.15 10.09 -5.36
C GLU A 197 -25.53 11.57 -5.41
N ILE A 198 -25.03 12.36 -4.47
CA ILE A 198 -25.26 13.80 -4.39
C ILE A 198 -24.68 14.52 -5.63
N LEU A 199 -23.48 14.13 -6.06
CA LEU A 199 -22.86 14.69 -7.26
C LEU A 199 -23.73 14.47 -8.51
N THR A 200 -24.32 13.28 -8.64
CA THR A 200 -25.21 12.93 -9.75
C THR A 200 -26.49 13.78 -9.74
N GLU A 201 -26.97 14.22 -8.58
CA GLU A 201 -28.15 15.09 -8.49
C GLU A 201 -27.92 16.46 -9.12
N TYR A 202 -26.69 16.98 -9.01
CA TYR A 202 -26.35 18.33 -9.49
C TYR A 202 -25.65 18.33 -10.83
N ALA A 203 -24.91 17.26 -11.16
CA ALA A 203 -24.17 17.18 -12.40
C ALA A 203 -25.07 16.95 -13.61
N PRO A 204 -24.93 17.73 -14.69
CA PRO A 204 -25.51 17.35 -15.97
C PRO A 204 -25.08 15.93 -16.36
N HIS A 205 -26.04 15.06 -16.59
CA HIS A 205 -25.76 13.67 -16.91
C HIS A 205 -26.72 13.08 -17.94
N SER A 206 -26.29 12.06 -18.62
CA SER A 206 -27.14 11.23 -19.48
C SER A 206 -26.85 9.76 -19.25
N ARG A 207 -27.91 8.93 -19.39
CA ARG A 207 -27.81 7.48 -19.41
C ARG A 207 -28.83 6.98 -20.43
N TYR A 208 -28.36 6.25 -21.43
CA TYR A 208 -29.21 5.61 -22.41
C TYR A 208 -28.68 4.24 -22.83
N SER A 209 -29.53 3.44 -23.45
CA SER A 209 -29.16 2.11 -23.94
C SER A 209 -29.34 2.04 -25.43
N GLU A 210 -28.32 1.58 -26.13
CA GLU A 210 -28.33 1.40 -27.59
C GLU A 210 -27.43 0.21 -27.95
N ASP A 211 -27.79 -0.57 -28.92
CA ASP A 211 -27.01 -1.73 -29.46
C ASP A 211 -26.42 -2.67 -28.38
N GLY A 212 -27.21 -2.96 -27.35
CA GLY A 212 -26.77 -3.85 -26.25
C GLY A 212 -25.75 -3.24 -25.31
N LYS A 213 -25.52 -1.93 -25.37
CA LYS A 213 -24.63 -1.15 -24.53
C LYS A 213 -25.39 -0.10 -23.73
N ILE A 214 -24.80 0.30 -22.63
CA ILE A 214 -25.28 1.42 -21.79
C ILE A 214 -24.23 2.50 -21.84
N TYR A 215 -24.66 3.68 -22.24
CA TYR A 215 -23.82 4.86 -22.34
C TYR A 215 -24.10 5.77 -21.14
N ILE A 216 -23.05 6.24 -20.52
CA ILE A 216 -23.09 7.16 -19.38
C ILE A 216 -22.22 8.35 -19.72
N ALA A 217 -22.73 9.55 -19.49
CA ALA A 217 -21.94 10.77 -19.51
C ALA A 217 -22.31 11.64 -18.29
N VAL A 218 -21.31 12.14 -17.60
CA VAL A 218 -21.47 13.03 -16.42
C VAL A 218 -20.48 14.16 -16.55
N THR A 219 -20.94 15.39 -16.30
CA THR A 219 -20.12 16.60 -16.38
C THR A 219 -20.16 17.34 -15.04
N VAL A 220 -18.99 17.64 -14.50
CA VAL A 220 -18.81 18.31 -13.21
C VAL A 220 -17.99 19.58 -13.42
N ASP A 221 -18.55 20.71 -13.06
CA ASP A 221 -17.85 22.01 -13.01
C ASP A 221 -17.57 22.47 -11.57
N ASN A 222 -16.99 23.65 -11.42
CA ASN A 222 -16.69 24.25 -10.12
C ASN A 222 -17.95 24.31 -9.22
N ALA A 223 -19.08 24.77 -9.75
CA ALA A 223 -20.29 24.99 -8.97
C ALA A 223 -20.93 23.67 -8.54
N VAL A 224 -20.99 22.69 -9.43
CA VAL A 224 -21.47 21.33 -9.15
C VAL A 224 -20.63 20.69 -8.06
N LEU A 225 -19.29 20.75 -8.18
CA LEU A 225 -18.37 20.16 -7.21
C LEU A 225 -18.52 20.82 -5.83
N SER A 226 -18.52 22.15 -5.77
CA SER A 226 -18.69 22.90 -4.52
C SER A 226 -20.00 22.55 -3.81
N ARG A 227 -21.09 22.45 -4.57
CA ARG A 227 -22.40 22.10 -4.01
C ARG A 227 -22.43 20.67 -3.50
N ALA A 228 -21.92 19.71 -4.27
CA ALA A 228 -21.85 18.32 -3.85
C ALA A 228 -21.03 18.15 -2.57
N LEU A 229 -19.88 18.82 -2.45
CA LEU A 229 -19.04 18.77 -1.24
C LEU A 229 -19.77 19.31 0.00
N ARG A 230 -20.53 20.41 -0.13
CA ARG A 230 -21.34 20.95 0.99
C ARG A 230 -22.38 19.95 1.47
N ASP A 231 -23.12 19.37 0.55
CA ASP A 231 -24.20 18.46 0.89
C ASP A 231 -23.70 17.10 1.40
N THR A 232 -22.61 16.61 0.84
CA THR A 232 -21.94 15.39 1.36
C THR A 232 -21.46 15.61 2.79
N ARG A 233 -20.79 16.72 3.07
CA ARG A 233 -20.42 17.04 4.45
C ARG A 233 -21.65 17.16 5.34
N ALA A 234 -22.72 17.81 4.90
CA ALA A 234 -23.96 17.95 5.67
C ALA A 234 -24.64 16.59 5.93
N ALA A 235 -24.48 15.60 5.06
CA ALA A 235 -24.92 14.22 5.30
C ALA A 235 -23.98 13.53 6.30
N ALA A 236 -22.67 13.53 6.06
CA ALA A 236 -21.66 12.85 6.87
C ALA A 236 -21.68 13.29 8.35
N VAL A 237 -21.85 14.58 8.66
CA VAL A 237 -21.88 15.05 10.05
C VAL A 237 -23.17 14.67 10.81
N LYS A 238 -24.21 14.18 10.13
CA LYS A 238 -25.39 13.62 10.77
C LYS A 238 -25.18 12.17 11.19
N ASP A 239 -24.25 11.48 10.57
CA ASP A 239 -23.87 10.15 10.95
C ASP A 239 -22.96 10.17 12.19
N LYS A 240 -23.49 9.63 13.30
CA LYS A 240 -22.76 9.60 14.57
C LYS A 240 -21.65 8.58 14.59
N ALA A 241 -21.77 7.48 13.85
CA ALA A 241 -20.75 6.45 13.76
C ALA A 241 -19.56 7.01 12.99
N PHE A 242 -19.80 7.58 11.81
CA PHE A 242 -18.81 8.29 11.03
C PHE A 242 -18.04 9.34 11.83
N CYS A 243 -18.76 10.23 12.54
CA CYS A 243 -18.13 11.28 13.34
C CYS A 243 -17.26 10.71 14.47
N ARG A 244 -17.67 9.60 15.11
CA ARG A 244 -16.89 8.94 16.15
C ARG A 244 -15.60 8.38 15.60
N GLU A 245 -15.65 7.59 14.55
CA GLU A 245 -14.50 6.93 13.95
C GLU A 245 -13.51 7.94 13.37
N LEU A 246 -14.01 8.99 12.73
CA LEU A 246 -13.16 10.09 12.25
C LEU A 246 -12.38 10.76 13.39
N ARG A 247 -13.00 10.94 14.58
CA ARG A 247 -12.33 11.45 15.78
C ARG A 247 -11.26 10.49 16.29
N GLU A 248 -11.58 9.20 16.35
CA GLU A 248 -10.64 8.18 16.80
C GLU A 248 -9.40 8.13 15.91
N LEU A 249 -9.56 8.12 14.59
CA LEU A 249 -8.46 8.16 13.64
C LEU A 249 -7.60 9.42 13.76
N ALA A 250 -8.22 10.58 13.92
CA ALA A 250 -7.51 11.84 14.09
C ALA A 250 -6.69 11.84 15.40
N SER A 251 -7.28 11.35 16.49
CA SER A 251 -6.60 11.22 17.78
C SER A 251 -5.40 10.29 17.71
N VAL A 252 -5.56 9.11 17.10
CA VAL A 252 -4.44 8.16 16.91
C VAL A 252 -3.29 8.78 16.12
N ARG A 253 -3.60 9.48 15.03
CA ARG A 253 -2.59 10.14 14.23
C ARG A 253 -1.82 11.22 15.00
N ASP A 254 -2.55 12.04 15.74
CA ASP A 254 -1.95 13.11 16.55
C ASP A 254 -1.09 12.51 17.68
N THR A 255 -1.51 11.41 18.31
CA THR A 255 -0.74 10.64 19.27
C THR A 255 0.57 10.13 18.68
N VAL A 256 0.54 9.45 17.52
CA VAL A 256 1.74 8.93 16.85
C VAL A 256 2.74 10.05 16.52
N ILE A 257 2.25 11.22 16.09
CA ILE A 257 3.12 12.35 15.78
C ILE A 257 3.67 12.97 17.07
N SER A 258 2.85 13.10 18.11
CA SER A 258 3.27 13.63 19.42
C SER A 258 4.40 12.80 20.02
N VAL A 259 4.25 11.47 20.01
CA VAL A 259 5.30 10.54 20.48
C VAL A 259 6.57 10.68 19.64
N LYS A 260 6.46 10.72 18.32
CA LYS A 260 7.61 10.85 17.41
C LYS A 260 8.37 12.15 17.58
N THR A 261 7.68 13.24 17.90
CA THR A 261 8.27 14.60 17.94
C THR A 261 8.59 15.07 19.37
N GLY A 262 8.05 14.39 20.39
CA GLY A 262 8.11 14.85 21.79
C GLY A 262 7.32 16.14 22.06
N ILE A 263 6.40 16.52 21.16
CA ILE A 263 5.57 17.73 21.25
C ILE A 263 4.11 17.28 21.14
N VAL A 264 3.25 17.73 22.03
CA VAL A 264 1.80 17.46 21.95
C VAL A 264 1.24 18.07 20.67
N VAL A 265 0.66 17.22 19.82
CA VAL A 265 0.05 17.59 18.53
C VAL A 265 -1.44 17.25 18.59
N THR A 266 -2.27 18.26 18.29
CA THR A 266 -3.74 18.13 18.22
C THR A 266 -4.28 18.57 16.84
N GLU A 267 -3.39 18.72 15.87
CA GLU A 267 -3.70 19.37 14.58
C GLU A 267 -4.85 18.69 13.82
N TRP A 268 -4.88 17.35 13.83
CA TRP A 268 -5.92 16.62 13.11
C TRP A 268 -7.20 16.48 13.92
N SER A 269 -7.09 16.27 15.22
CA SER A 269 -8.24 16.30 16.13
C SER A 269 -8.96 17.64 16.06
N ASP A 270 -8.24 18.76 16.07
CA ASP A 270 -8.80 20.10 15.90
C ASP A 270 -9.45 20.30 14.53
N LYS A 271 -8.84 19.76 13.46
CA LYS A 271 -9.41 19.82 12.11
C LYS A 271 -10.69 19.02 11.99
N VAL A 272 -10.75 17.84 12.60
CA VAL A 272 -11.94 16.97 12.61
C VAL A 272 -13.04 17.61 13.43
N GLU A 273 -12.76 18.13 14.62
CA GLU A 273 -13.76 18.86 15.41
C GLU A 273 -14.30 20.09 14.67
N ASN A 274 -13.44 20.84 14.01
CA ASN A 274 -13.86 21.96 13.17
C ASN A 274 -14.72 21.50 11.99
N PHE A 275 -14.36 20.39 11.35
CA PHE A 275 -15.16 19.80 10.26
C PHE A 275 -16.55 19.36 10.74
N ILE A 276 -16.66 18.78 11.94
CA ILE A 276 -17.92 18.30 12.49
C ILE A 276 -18.76 19.47 13.01
N ALA A 277 -18.15 20.39 13.76
CA ALA A 277 -18.88 21.44 14.47
C ALA A 277 -19.23 22.66 13.58
N SER A 278 -18.53 22.88 12.49
CA SER A 278 -18.64 24.11 11.69
C SER A 278 -18.50 23.86 10.19
N ASP A 279 -19.26 24.60 9.40
CA ASP A 279 -19.18 24.59 7.94
C ASP A 279 -17.96 25.37 7.40
N LEU A 280 -17.22 26.09 8.26
CA LEU A 280 -16.16 27.01 7.84
C LEU A 280 -15.11 26.34 6.96
N SER A 281 -14.63 25.15 7.32
CA SER A 281 -13.59 24.45 6.56
C SER A 281 -14.05 24.03 5.17
N ILE A 282 -15.30 23.56 5.03
CA ILE A 282 -15.87 23.20 3.73
C ILE A 282 -16.19 24.45 2.91
N GLU A 283 -16.68 25.51 3.53
CA GLU A 283 -16.95 26.80 2.85
C GLU A 283 -15.66 27.44 2.33
N GLU A 284 -14.56 27.41 3.10
CA GLU A 284 -13.25 27.84 2.62
C GLU A 284 -12.75 27.00 1.43
N LEU A 285 -12.96 25.68 1.47
CA LEU A 285 -12.61 24.80 0.36
C LEU A 285 -13.45 25.11 -0.88
N CYS A 286 -14.76 25.24 -0.71
CA CYS A 286 -15.68 25.59 -1.78
C CYS A 286 -15.37 26.97 -2.37
N ALA A 287 -15.10 27.97 -1.53
CA ALA A 287 -14.68 29.28 -1.99
C ALA A 287 -13.38 29.25 -2.82
N LYS A 288 -12.43 28.38 -2.45
CA LYS A 288 -11.21 28.15 -3.25
C LYS A 288 -11.52 27.49 -4.59
N ILE A 289 -12.45 26.52 -4.61
CA ILE A 289 -12.90 25.85 -5.85
C ILE A 289 -13.61 26.86 -6.75
N ASP A 290 -14.54 27.65 -6.20
CA ASP A 290 -15.30 28.65 -6.94
C ASP A 290 -14.43 29.79 -7.49
N ALA A 291 -13.35 30.13 -6.78
CA ALA A 291 -12.35 31.11 -7.21
C ALA A 291 -11.31 30.54 -8.22
N MET A 292 -11.30 29.27 -8.48
CA MET A 292 -10.44 28.68 -9.52
C MET A 292 -10.93 29.11 -10.91
N SER A 293 -10.02 29.19 -11.88
CA SER A 293 -10.40 29.31 -13.28
C SER A 293 -11.42 28.22 -13.65
N PRO A 294 -12.43 28.55 -14.48
CA PRO A 294 -13.46 27.59 -14.86
C PRO A 294 -12.86 26.27 -15.35
N PHE A 295 -13.29 25.19 -14.74
CA PHE A 295 -12.88 23.85 -15.14
C PHE A 295 -14.10 22.94 -15.36
N THR A 296 -13.86 21.87 -16.07
CA THR A 296 -14.83 20.80 -16.30
C THR A 296 -14.13 19.46 -16.13
N VAL A 297 -14.72 18.59 -15.31
CA VAL A 297 -14.40 17.16 -15.27
C VAL A 297 -15.51 16.43 -16.00
N GLN A 298 -15.17 15.63 -17.00
CA GLN A 298 -16.12 14.84 -17.76
C GLN A 298 -15.79 13.37 -17.67
N LEU A 299 -16.77 12.58 -17.24
CA LEU A 299 -16.72 11.11 -17.27
C LEU A 299 -17.64 10.62 -18.38
N ASN A 300 -17.10 9.83 -19.29
CA ASN A 300 -17.88 9.07 -20.28
C ASN A 300 -17.60 7.58 -20.08
N GLY A 301 -18.65 6.76 -20.10
CA GLY A 301 -18.55 5.31 -19.95
C GLY A 301 -19.43 4.56 -20.93
N VAL A 302 -18.94 3.45 -21.44
CA VAL A 302 -19.68 2.48 -22.24
C VAL A 302 -19.61 1.14 -21.53
N ILE A 303 -20.75 0.58 -21.17
CA ILE A 303 -20.89 -0.63 -20.38
C ILE A 303 -21.69 -1.66 -21.18
N GLY A 304 -21.18 -2.87 -21.32
CA GLY A 304 -21.90 -3.97 -21.94
C GLY A 304 -23.15 -4.34 -21.13
N ARG A 305 -24.33 -4.25 -21.73
CA ARG A 305 -25.61 -4.48 -21.03
C ARG A 305 -25.73 -5.87 -20.41
N THR A 306 -25.25 -6.88 -21.12
CA THR A 306 -25.32 -8.29 -20.69
C THR A 306 -24.17 -8.64 -19.73
N SER A 307 -22.97 -8.13 -19.97
CA SER A 307 -21.78 -8.42 -19.17
C SER A 307 -21.74 -7.60 -17.87
N GLY A 308 -22.30 -6.40 -17.89
CA GLY A 308 -22.22 -5.44 -16.80
C GLY A 308 -20.80 -4.88 -16.58
N ILE A 309 -19.86 -5.11 -17.52
CA ILE A 309 -18.48 -4.62 -17.45
C ILE A 309 -18.25 -3.41 -18.36
N ILE A 310 -17.30 -2.58 -17.99
CA ILE A 310 -16.90 -1.43 -18.80
C ILE A 310 -16.22 -1.94 -20.08
N GLU A 311 -16.63 -1.40 -21.22
CA GLU A 311 -15.96 -1.60 -22.51
C GLU A 311 -15.06 -0.40 -22.84
N ASN A 312 -15.52 0.80 -22.50
CA ASN A 312 -14.75 2.04 -22.64
C ASN A 312 -15.07 2.99 -21.50
N ALA A 313 -14.05 3.69 -21.02
CA ALA A 313 -14.24 4.79 -20.10
C ALA A 313 -13.24 5.91 -20.38
N THR A 314 -13.65 7.16 -20.23
CA THR A 314 -12.79 8.32 -20.36
C THR A 314 -13.10 9.31 -19.24
N LEU A 315 -12.09 9.71 -18.49
CA LEU A 315 -12.14 10.80 -17.53
C LEU A 315 -11.24 11.92 -18.02
N SER A 316 -11.80 13.07 -18.31
CA SER A 316 -11.04 14.25 -18.76
C SER A 316 -11.19 15.43 -17.79
N TYR A 317 -10.13 16.19 -17.66
CA TYR A 317 -10.11 17.46 -16.93
C TYR A 317 -9.69 18.56 -17.87
N THR A 318 -10.58 19.52 -18.07
CA THR A 318 -10.40 20.68 -18.93
C THR A 318 -10.43 21.94 -18.07
N ARG A 319 -9.56 22.89 -18.31
CA ARG A 319 -9.51 24.20 -17.66
C ARG A 319 -9.36 25.28 -18.71
N GLU A 320 -10.21 26.30 -18.64
CA GLU A 320 -10.23 27.40 -19.64
C GLU A 320 -10.30 26.87 -21.09
N ASN A 321 -11.09 25.82 -21.30
CA ASN A 321 -11.23 25.10 -22.58
C ASN A 321 -9.94 24.40 -23.08
N VAL A 322 -8.91 24.27 -22.25
CA VAL A 322 -7.72 23.49 -22.55
C VAL A 322 -7.74 22.19 -21.77
N GLN A 323 -7.64 21.06 -22.46
CA GLN A 323 -7.52 19.75 -21.84
C GLN A 323 -6.18 19.62 -21.15
N ILE A 324 -6.19 19.44 -19.84
CA ILE A 324 -4.99 19.32 -19.00
C ILE A 324 -4.65 17.85 -18.74
N PHE A 325 -5.70 17.02 -18.60
CA PHE A 325 -5.56 15.63 -18.22
C PHE A 325 -6.64 14.81 -18.92
N GLU A 326 -6.29 13.60 -19.35
CA GLU A 326 -7.22 12.58 -19.79
C GLU A 326 -6.72 11.20 -19.36
N LEU A 327 -7.59 10.45 -18.74
CA LEU A 327 -7.43 9.02 -18.47
C LEU A 327 -8.46 8.27 -19.30
N SER A 328 -8.03 7.36 -20.15
CA SER A 328 -8.94 6.51 -20.92
C SER A 328 -8.62 5.04 -20.74
N LEU A 329 -9.66 4.24 -20.62
CA LEU A 329 -9.65 2.79 -20.53
C LEU A 329 -10.41 2.23 -21.72
N ASP A 330 -9.77 1.39 -22.53
CA ASP A 330 -10.40 0.69 -23.65
C ASP A 330 -10.29 -0.82 -23.45
N LEU A 331 -11.41 -1.46 -23.20
CA LEU A 331 -11.60 -2.89 -23.02
C LEU A 331 -12.59 -3.46 -24.06
N SER A 332 -12.84 -2.72 -25.13
CA SER A 332 -13.81 -3.08 -26.17
C SER A 332 -13.44 -4.37 -26.92
N GLN A 333 -12.17 -4.70 -26.96
CA GLN A 333 -11.67 -5.95 -27.53
C GLN A 333 -11.48 -6.99 -26.43
N LYS A 334 -11.92 -8.24 -26.70
CA LYS A 334 -11.87 -9.32 -25.70
C LYS A 334 -10.48 -9.57 -25.13
N ASP A 335 -9.46 -9.47 -25.98
CA ASP A 335 -8.09 -9.89 -25.66
C ASP A 335 -7.11 -8.72 -25.60
N VAL A 336 -7.62 -7.48 -25.59
CA VAL A 336 -6.80 -6.27 -25.54
C VAL A 336 -7.37 -5.29 -24.51
N ASN A 337 -6.56 -4.90 -23.57
CA ASN A 337 -6.88 -3.88 -22.57
C ASN A 337 -5.88 -2.73 -22.71
N VAL A 338 -6.37 -1.50 -22.86
CA VAL A 338 -5.52 -0.33 -23.05
C VAL A 338 -5.89 0.74 -22.03
N LEU A 339 -4.92 1.16 -21.25
CA LEU A 339 -5.01 2.30 -20.35
C LEU A 339 -4.13 3.42 -20.92
N ARG A 340 -4.70 4.61 -21.13
CA ARG A 340 -3.97 5.79 -21.56
C ARG A 340 -4.10 6.88 -20.52
N LEU A 341 -2.97 7.53 -20.24
CA LEU A 341 -2.88 8.70 -19.40
C LEU A 341 -2.20 9.81 -20.18
N GLN A 342 -2.97 10.84 -20.53
CA GLN A 342 -2.44 12.07 -21.13
C GLN A 342 -2.35 13.14 -20.05
N TYR A 343 -1.21 13.79 -19.93
CA TYR A 343 -1.00 14.93 -19.05
C TYR A 343 -0.09 15.95 -19.74
N GLY A 344 -0.65 17.11 -20.08
CA GLY A 344 0.01 18.09 -20.93
C GLY A 344 0.40 17.48 -22.27
N ASP A 345 1.68 17.59 -22.62
CA ASP A 345 2.23 17.12 -23.90
C ASP A 345 2.71 15.68 -23.88
N VAL A 346 2.45 14.94 -22.80
CA VAL A 346 2.93 13.56 -22.65
C VAL A 346 1.77 12.59 -22.52
N THR A 347 1.73 11.60 -23.39
CA THR A 347 0.83 10.46 -23.29
C THR A 347 1.61 9.23 -22.82
N ARG A 348 1.07 8.55 -21.79
CA ARG A 348 1.53 7.24 -21.35
C ARG A 348 0.48 6.22 -21.71
N VAL A 349 0.92 5.14 -22.34
CA VAL A 349 0.03 4.05 -22.75
C VAL A 349 0.53 2.77 -22.10
N LEU A 350 -0.36 2.10 -21.38
CA LEU A 350 -0.15 0.75 -20.90
C LEU A 350 -1.16 -0.15 -21.64
N SER A 351 -0.67 -1.10 -22.41
CA SER A 351 -1.51 -2.08 -23.07
C SER A 351 -1.15 -3.50 -22.63
N TYR A 352 -2.18 -4.28 -22.37
CA TYR A 352 -2.09 -5.69 -22.06
C TYR A 352 -2.89 -6.46 -23.10
N ARG A 353 -2.25 -7.45 -23.74
CA ARG A 353 -2.87 -8.29 -24.77
C ARG A 353 -2.73 -9.75 -24.41
N VAL A 354 -3.82 -10.51 -24.55
CA VAL A 354 -3.75 -11.96 -24.57
C VAL A 354 -3.42 -12.39 -26.00
N LEU A 355 -2.27 -13.00 -26.20
CA LEU A 355 -1.81 -13.48 -27.51
C LEU A 355 -2.35 -14.88 -27.80
N LYS A 356 -2.41 -15.71 -26.78
CA LYS A 356 -2.90 -17.07 -26.83
C LYS A 356 -3.44 -17.45 -25.46
N ASP A 357 -4.68 -17.91 -25.43
CA ASP A 357 -5.29 -18.54 -24.26
C ASP A 357 -5.79 -19.93 -24.65
N GLY A 358 -5.17 -20.93 -24.04
CA GLY A 358 -5.50 -22.32 -24.23
C GLY A 358 -5.74 -23.03 -22.90
N PHE A 359 -6.18 -24.28 -22.94
CA PHE A 359 -6.41 -25.06 -21.71
C PHE A 359 -5.13 -25.20 -20.85
N ARG A 360 -3.96 -25.19 -21.49
CA ARG A 360 -2.66 -25.42 -20.81
C ARG A 360 -1.71 -24.23 -20.86
N TYR A 361 -1.88 -23.36 -21.86
CA TYR A 361 -0.94 -22.26 -22.09
C TYR A 361 -1.64 -20.93 -22.07
N TYR A 362 -0.95 -19.95 -21.53
CA TYR A 362 -1.36 -18.56 -21.54
C TYR A 362 -0.17 -17.71 -21.98
N ASP A 363 -0.30 -17.04 -23.12
CA ASP A 363 0.69 -16.08 -23.61
C ASP A 363 0.06 -14.70 -23.65
N ALA A 364 0.77 -13.73 -23.08
CA ALA A 364 0.35 -12.33 -23.05
C ALA A 364 1.50 -11.38 -23.33
N GLU A 365 1.16 -10.20 -23.78
CA GLU A 365 2.09 -9.11 -24.01
C GLU A 365 1.66 -7.91 -23.16
N LEU A 366 2.62 -7.29 -22.46
CA LEU A 366 2.49 -6.02 -21.79
C LEU A 366 3.37 -5.00 -22.47
N ILE A 367 2.80 -3.87 -22.89
CA ILE A 367 3.55 -2.78 -23.53
C ILE A 367 3.31 -1.50 -22.74
N TYR A 368 4.39 -0.86 -22.30
CA TYR A 368 4.37 0.48 -21.76
C TYR A 368 5.09 1.44 -22.71
N GLU A 369 4.44 2.54 -23.06
CA GLU A 369 4.98 3.58 -23.93
C GLU A 369 4.79 4.96 -23.29
N LYS A 370 5.83 5.79 -23.41
CA LYS A 370 5.77 7.22 -23.10
C LYS A 370 6.00 7.98 -24.40
N LEU A 371 4.95 8.67 -24.84
CA LEU A 371 4.89 9.36 -26.10
C LEU A 371 4.78 10.87 -25.86
N PRO A 372 5.64 11.71 -26.41
CA PRO A 372 5.41 13.15 -26.46
C PRO A 372 4.32 13.50 -27.49
N SER A 373 3.78 14.72 -27.43
CA SER A 373 2.79 15.23 -28.39
C SER A 373 3.28 15.20 -29.85
N THR A 374 4.59 15.19 -30.07
CA THR A 374 5.22 15.07 -31.39
C THR A 374 5.03 13.69 -32.05
N GLY A 375 4.50 12.71 -31.31
CA GLY A 375 4.28 11.35 -31.81
C GLY A 375 5.52 10.46 -31.83
N GLU A 376 6.69 10.97 -31.50
CA GLU A 376 7.91 10.16 -31.35
C GLU A 376 7.89 9.41 -30.01
N ASN A 377 8.24 8.12 -30.05
CA ASN A 377 8.32 7.29 -28.87
C ASN A 377 9.60 7.61 -28.08
N VAL A 378 9.43 8.19 -26.88
CA VAL A 378 10.55 8.52 -25.99
C VAL A 378 11.02 7.30 -25.20
N LEU A 379 10.09 6.42 -24.79
CA LEU A 379 10.39 5.21 -24.04
C LEU A 379 9.37 4.14 -24.39
N ARG A 380 9.86 2.97 -24.75
CA ARG A 380 9.04 1.77 -24.93
C ARG A 380 9.63 0.63 -24.12
N ILE A 381 8.78 0.00 -23.31
CA ILE A 381 9.10 -1.21 -22.54
C ILE A 381 8.09 -2.26 -22.96
N THR A 382 8.57 -3.42 -23.36
CA THR A 382 7.71 -4.55 -23.74
C THR A 382 7.98 -5.71 -22.79
N GLY A 383 6.90 -6.24 -22.21
CA GLY A 383 6.93 -7.45 -21.43
C GLY A 383 6.13 -8.53 -22.12
N THR A 384 6.65 -9.74 -22.19
CA THR A 384 5.94 -10.92 -22.65
C THR A 384 5.83 -11.92 -21.50
N LEU A 385 4.61 -12.37 -21.23
CA LEU A 385 4.32 -13.41 -20.24
C LEU A 385 3.95 -14.68 -20.97
N SER A 386 4.64 -15.76 -20.63
CA SER A 386 4.31 -17.12 -21.07
C SER A 386 4.13 -18.00 -19.83
N ALA A 387 2.97 -18.61 -19.66
CA ALA A 387 2.66 -19.43 -18.51
C ALA A 387 2.09 -20.78 -18.91
N ASP A 388 2.55 -21.85 -18.26
CA ASP A 388 1.99 -23.20 -18.35
C ASP A 388 1.05 -23.43 -17.16
N LYS A 389 -0.27 -23.52 -17.46
CA LYS A 389 -1.30 -23.73 -16.44
C LYS A 389 -1.23 -25.08 -15.71
N ASN A 390 -0.48 -26.06 -16.23
CA ASN A 390 -0.32 -27.35 -15.56
C ASN A 390 0.90 -27.44 -14.65
N GLU A 391 1.92 -26.63 -14.91
CA GLU A 391 3.18 -26.66 -14.16
C GLU A 391 3.37 -25.45 -13.26
N ASP A 392 2.36 -24.55 -13.25
CA ASP A 392 2.38 -23.29 -12.47
C ASP A 392 3.64 -22.47 -12.72
N LYS A 393 4.24 -22.61 -13.89
CA LYS A 393 5.45 -21.90 -14.30
C LYS A 393 5.13 -20.75 -15.22
N PHE A 394 5.93 -19.70 -15.11
CA PHE A 394 5.87 -18.57 -16.02
C PHE A 394 7.25 -18.09 -16.45
N ALA A 395 7.32 -17.47 -17.61
CA ALA A 395 8.43 -16.64 -18.04
C ALA A 395 7.92 -15.24 -18.41
N PHE A 396 8.51 -14.23 -17.81
CA PHE A 396 8.22 -12.84 -18.11
C PHE A 396 9.46 -12.19 -18.73
N SER A 397 9.35 -11.75 -19.98
CA SER A 397 10.44 -11.09 -20.69
C SER A 397 10.21 -9.58 -20.73
N LEU A 398 11.17 -8.81 -20.25
CA LEU A 398 11.18 -7.36 -20.29
C LEU A 398 12.25 -6.89 -21.26
N THR A 399 11.85 -6.17 -22.32
CA THR A 399 12.77 -5.61 -23.31
C THR A 399 12.76 -4.09 -23.25
N LYS A 400 13.94 -3.49 -23.14
CA LYS A 400 14.16 -2.05 -23.19
C LYS A 400 15.33 -1.73 -24.09
N GLY A 401 15.04 -1.13 -25.23
CA GLY A 401 16.06 -0.94 -26.28
C GLY A 401 16.58 -2.30 -26.77
N GLU A 402 17.89 -2.50 -26.69
CA GLU A 402 18.54 -3.76 -27.08
C GLU A 402 18.67 -4.76 -25.92
N GLU A 403 18.41 -4.34 -24.69
CA GLU A 403 18.53 -5.20 -23.51
C GLU A 403 17.24 -5.97 -23.27
N THR A 404 17.36 -7.28 -23.12
CA THR A 404 16.24 -8.17 -22.74
C THR A 404 16.59 -8.90 -21.46
N ARG A 405 15.66 -8.88 -20.50
CA ARG A 405 15.71 -9.63 -19.25
C ARG A 405 14.55 -10.59 -19.20
N VAL A 406 14.83 -11.86 -18.93
CA VAL A 406 13.82 -12.90 -18.78
C VAL A 406 13.80 -13.33 -17.33
N PHE A 407 12.63 -13.19 -16.69
CA PHE A 407 12.36 -13.62 -15.32
C PHE A 407 11.55 -14.90 -15.39
N GLU A 408 12.10 -15.98 -14.87
CA GLU A 408 11.45 -17.27 -14.84
C GLU A 408 11.07 -17.63 -13.42
N GLY A 409 9.87 -18.20 -13.24
CA GLY A 409 9.37 -18.48 -11.92
C GLY A 409 8.12 -19.36 -11.92
N SER A 410 7.46 -19.41 -10.77
CA SER A 410 6.23 -20.16 -10.56
C SER A 410 5.17 -19.29 -9.87
N PHE A 411 3.91 -19.62 -10.14
CA PHE A 411 2.74 -19.07 -9.49
C PHE A 411 1.88 -20.24 -9.01
N ASP A 412 1.67 -20.33 -7.71
CA ASP A 412 0.84 -21.37 -7.10
C ASP A 412 -0.36 -20.70 -6.40
N LYS A 413 -1.56 -20.92 -6.95
CA LYS A 413 -2.83 -20.48 -6.34
C LYS A 413 -3.38 -21.62 -5.50
N LYS A 414 -3.48 -21.39 -4.19
CA LYS A 414 -4.06 -22.30 -3.19
C LYS A 414 -5.46 -21.84 -2.82
N ILE A 415 -6.19 -22.68 -2.08
CA ILE A 415 -7.53 -22.32 -1.57
C ILE A 415 -7.39 -21.19 -0.53
N ASP A 416 -6.31 -21.19 0.22
CA ASP A 416 -6.01 -20.31 1.35
C ASP A 416 -4.99 -19.20 1.01
N GLY A 417 -4.74 -18.93 -0.28
CA GLY A 417 -3.81 -17.90 -0.66
C GLY A 417 -3.13 -18.10 -2.00
N PHE A 418 -1.98 -17.48 -2.17
CA PHE A 418 -1.16 -17.65 -3.36
C PHE A 418 0.34 -17.46 -3.06
N GLU A 419 1.16 -18.04 -3.91
CA GLU A 419 2.60 -17.88 -3.88
C GLU A 419 3.12 -17.55 -5.29
N VAL A 420 3.95 -16.52 -5.38
CA VAL A 420 4.66 -16.14 -6.61
C VAL A 420 6.14 -16.17 -6.34
N SER A 421 6.91 -16.86 -7.15
CA SER A 421 8.37 -16.86 -7.04
C SER A 421 9.03 -16.63 -8.39
N VAL A 422 10.06 -15.80 -8.41
CA VAL A 422 11.01 -15.67 -9.52
C VAL A 422 12.30 -16.35 -9.08
N ASN A 423 12.77 -17.31 -9.86
CA ASN A 423 13.90 -18.16 -9.48
C ASN A 423 15.15 -17.92 -10.32
N THR A 424 15.00 -17.30 -11.50
CA THR A 424 16.09 -17.03 -12.44
C THR A 424 15.84 -15.74 -13.17
N VAL A 425 16.91 -15.00 -13.43
CA VAL A 425 16.91 -13.84 -14.35
C VAL A 425 17.97 -14.08 -15.40
N THR A 426 17.56 -14.05 -16.67
CA THR A 426 18.47 -14.12 -17.81
C THR A 426 18.60 -12.75 -18.45
N VAL A 427 19.81 -12.21 -18.56
CA VAL A 427 20.09 -10.90 -19.17
C VAL A 427 20.87 -11.12 -20.48
N ASN A 428 20.30 -10.75 -21.62
CA ASN A 428 20.89 -10.93 -22.94
C ASN A 428 21.41 -12.35 -23.20
N GLY A 429 20.67 -13.36 -22.73
CA GLY A 429 21.03 -14.76 -22.88
C GLY A 429 21.98 -15.34 -21.82
N ALA A 430 22.50 -14.53 -20.91
CA ALA A 430 23.29 -14.99 -19.77
C ALA A 430 22.41 -15.17 -18.52
N ALA A 431 22.39 -16.40 -17.98
CA ALA A 431 21.62 -16.69 -16.76
C ALA A 431 22.34 -16.18 -15.50
N HIS A 432 21.59 -15.52 -14.64
CA HIS A 432 22.07 -14.97 -13.38
C HIS A 432 21.27 -15.57 -12.21
N ARG A 433 21.96 -15.78 -11.11
CA ARG A 433 21.32 -16.20 -9.87
C ARG A 433 20.43 -15.08 -9.34
N PHE A 434 19.17 -15.37 -9.11
CA PHE A 434 18.21 -14.46 -8.52
C PHE A 434 17.05 -15.26 -7.92
N SER A 435 16.53 -14.83 -6.79
CA SER A 435 15.29 -15.37 -6.25
C SER A 435 14.53 -14.25 -5.55
N LEU A 436 13.25 -14.17 -5.85
CA LEU A 436 12.29 -13.28 -5.18
C LEU A 436 11.00 -14.06 -5.03
N SER A 437 10.43 -14.11 -3.82
CA SER A 437 9.15 -14.75 -3.57
C SER A 437 8.22 -13.87 -2.76
N LEU A 438 6.94 -14.01 -3.01
CA LEU A 438 5.84 -13.44 -2.24
C LEU A 438 4.83 -14.56 -2.00
N ALA A 439 4.56 -14.87 -0.74
CA ALA A 439 3.48 -15.78 -0.36
C ALA A 439 2.49 -15.04 0.53
N ILE A 440 1.20 -15.22 0.25
CA ILE A 440 0.09 -14.68 1.03
C ILE A 440 -0.81 -15.87 1.38
N LYS A 441 -1.13 -16.00 2.66
CA LYS A 441 -1.96 -17.10 3.17
C LYS A 441 -2.97 -16.58 4.18
N THR A 442 -4.23 -16.94 4.00
CA THR A 442 -5.27 -16.77 5.01
C THR A 442 -5.17 -17.90 6.06
N ASP A 443 -5.65 -17.65 7.26
CA ASP A 443 -5.67 -18.62 8.39
C ASP A 443 -4.30 -19.20 8.81
N ASP A 444 -3.20 -18.60 8.40
CA ASP A 444 -1.86 -18.99 8.83
C ASP A 444 -1.51 -18.29 10.16
N LYS A 445 -1.65 -19.01 11.26
CA LYS A 445 -1.47 -18.46 12.60
C LYS A 445 -0.01 -18.41 13.04
N ALA A 446 0.36 -17.30 13.68
CA ALA A 446 1.68 -17.17 14.31
C ALA A 446 1.84 -18.12 15.50
N GLU A 447 3.08 -18.47 15.77
CA GLU A 447 3.43 -19.13 17.02
C GLU A 447 3.03 -18.28 18.24
N PRO A 448 2.68 -18.91 19.37
CA PRO A 448 2.36 -18.18 20.58
C PRO A 448 3.56 -17.36 21.08
N LEU A 449 3.26 -16.34 21.90
CA LEU A 449 4.31 -15.54 22.54
C LEU A 449 5.22 -16.46 23.37
N PRO A 450 6.56 -16.38 23.23
CA PRO A 450 7.48 -17.20 24.03
C PRO A 450 7.56 -16.72 25.48
N GLU A 451 8.04 -17.58 26.36
CA GLU A 451 8.49 -17.13 27.68
C GLU A 451 9.69 -16.20 27.54
N TYR A 452 9.63 -15.02 28.12
CA TYR A 452 10.66 -14.00 27.94
C TYR A 452 11.19 -13.46 29.29
N VAL A 453 12.37 -12.87 29.25
CA VAL A 453 12.91 -12.06 30.34
C VAL A 453 12.34 -10.65 30.21
N ASN A 454 11.59 -10.22 31.23
CA ASN A 454 11.05 -8.87 31.23
C ASN A 454 12.17 -7.82 31.37
N LEU A 455 12.36 -7.02 30.31
CA LEU A 455 13.39 -5.99 30.26
C LEU A 455 13.22 -4.93 31.35
N ALA A 456 12.00 -4.60 31.74
CA ALA A 456 11.74 -3.59 32.74
C ALA A 456 12.20 -4.01 34.14
N THR A 457 12.23 -5.33 34.44
CA THR A 457 12.58 -5.86 35.75
C THR A 457 13.88 -6.69 35.76
N VAL A 458 14.57 -6.81 34.62
CA VAL A 458 15.79 -7.60 34.51
C VAL A 458 16.88 -7.06 35.43
N SER A 459 17.59 -7.97 36.11
CA SER A 459 18.77 -7.58 36.92
C SER A 459 19.98 -7.33 36.01
N GLU A 460 20.90 -6.48 36.47
CA GLU A 460 22.15 -6.16 35.77
C GLU A 460 22.95 -7.42 35.44
N ALA A 461 23.14 -8.31 36.40
CA ALA A 461 23.89 -9.56 36.23
C ALA A 461 23.29 -10.48 35.15
N ARG A 462 21.97 -10.42 34.95
CA ARG A 462 21.29 -11.19 33.92
C ARG A 462 21.30 -10.50 32.54
N PHE A 463 21.28 -9.15 32.52
CA PHE A 463 21.28 -8.36 31.29
C PHE A 463 22.68 -8.22 30.67
N GLU A 464 23.72 -8.12 31.47
CA GLU A 464 25.10 -7.86 31.03
C GLU A 464 25.60 -8.86 29.96
N PRO A 465 25.45 -10.19 30.11
CA PRO A 465 25.85 -11.14 29.08
C PRO A 465 25.00 -11.03 27.79
N ILE A 466 23.74 -10.65 27.90
CA ILE A 466 22.86 -10.42 26.75
C ILE A 466 23.34 -9.19 25.97
N ALA A 467 23.58 -8.07 26.67
CA ALA A 467 24.09 -6.85 26.08
C ALA A 467 25.46 -7.03 25.40
N ALA A 468 26.36 -7.81 26.02
CA ALA A 468 27.65 -8.15 25.45
C ALA A 468 27.50 -8.93 24.14
N ARG A 469 26.62 -9.92 24.11
CA ARG A 469 26.33 -10.70 22.91
C ARG A 469 25.74 -9.84 21.81
N ILE A 470 24.72 -9.02 22.09
CA ILE A 470 24.11 -8.08 21.13
C ILE A 470 25.20 -7.19 20.51
N THR A 471 26.05 -6.62 21.35
CA THR A 471 27.14 -5.74 20.90
C THR A 471 28.11 -6.48 19.98
N GLN A 472 28.53 -7.69 20.35
CA GLN A 472 29.42 -8.50 19.54
C GLN A 472 28.83 -8.85 18.17
N GLU A 473 27.56 -9.28 18.14
CA GLU A 473 26.89 -9.66 16.90
C GLU A 473 26.57 -8.43 16.02
N MET A 474 26.25 -7.29 16.62
CA MET A 474 26.09 -6.02 15.89
C MET A 474 27.39 -5.55 15.21
N ILE A 475 28.52 -5.71 15.90
CA ILE A 475 29.84 -5.42 15.31
C ILE A 475 30.11 -6.40 14.15
N ALA A 476 29.87 -7.68 14.35
CA ALA A 476 30.08 -8.69 13.32
C ALA A 476 29.17 -8.47 12.09
N PHE A 477 27.91 -8.13 12.33
CA PHE A 477 26.97 -7.75 11.28
C PHE A 477 27.45 -6.53 10.50
N ARG A 478 27.84 -5.46 11.21
CA ARG A 478 28.35 -4.24 10.58
C ARG A 478 29.60 -4.48 9.74
N LEU A 479 30.50 -5.31 10.21
CA LEU A 479 31.70 -5.71 9.44
C LEU A 479 31.35 -6.51 8.19
N ALA A 480 30.41 -7.46 8.30
CA ALA A 480 29.94 -8.25 7.17
C ALA A 480 29.16 -7.42 6.16
N TRP A 481 28.34 -6.45 6.64
CA TRP A 481 27.57 -5.53 5.78
C TRP A 481 28.47 -4.53 5.06
N GLY A 482 29.60 -4.11 5.65
CA GLY A 482 30.52 -3.13 5.10
C GLY A 482 29.93 -1.70 5.05
N ASP A 483 30.37 -0.92 4.08
CA ASP A 483 29.94 0.47 3.90
C ASP A 483 28.63 0.64 3.13
N HIS A 484 27.91 -0.46 2.86
CA HIS A 484 26.65 -0.39 2.15
C HIS A 484 25.55 0.27 2.98
N LYS A 485 24.94 1.33 2.45
CA LYS A 485 23.83 2.02 3.11
C LYS A 485 22.51 1.31 2.86
N ILE A 486 21.88 0.80 3.92
CA ILE A 486 20.49 0.33 3.85
C ILE A 486 19.58 1.57 3.97
N THR A 487 19.11 2.05 2.85
CA THR A 487 18.07 3.09 2.79
C THR A 487 16.93 2.56 1.94
N SER A 488 15.71 3.03 2.20
CA SER A 488 14.55 2.70 1.35
C SER A 488 14.80 3.03 -0.12
N ARG A 489 15.55 4.10 -0.37
CA ARG A 489 16.00 4.49 -1.72
C ARG A 489 17.00 3.49 -2.30
N GLY A 490 17.95 2.99 -1.51
CA GLY A 490 18.92 1.98 -1.93
C GLY A 490 18.25 0.64 -2.27
N VAL A 491 17.26 0.23 -1.48
CA VAL A 491 16.47 -0.98 -1.75
C VAL A 491 15.67 -0.82 -3.06
N LEU A 492 15.00 0.31 -3.25
CA LEU A 492 14.27 0.60 -4.49
C LEU A 492 15.22 0.64 -5.70
N SER A 493 16.36 1.30 -5.59
CA SER A 493 17.40 1.35 -6.62
C SER A 493 17.92 -0.05 -6.96
N PHE A 494 18.11 -0.91 -5.96
CA PHE A 494 18.48 -2.30 -6.17
C PHE A 494 17.45 -3.03 -7.05
N PHE A 495 16.17 -2.97 -6.70
CA PHE A 495 15.11 -3.60 -7.50
C PHE A 495 15.00 -3.01 -8.90
N LEU A 496 15.07 -1.70 -9.05
CA LEU A 496 15.06 -1.05 -10.36
C LEU A 496 16.24 -1.48 -11.24
N ASN A 497 17.43 -1.66 -10.65
CA ASN A 497 18.60 -2.17 -11.36
C ASN A 497 18.43 -3.63 -11.79
N VAL A 498 17.83 -4.49 -10.94
CA VAL A 498 17.52 -5.88 -11.31
C VAL A 498 16.54 -5.93 -12.45
N VAL A 499 15.52 -5.07 -12.45
CA VAL A 499 14.52 -4.98 -13.52
C VAL A 499 15.06 -4.26 -14.76
N GLY A 500 16.20 -3.54 -14.67
CA GLY A 500 16.75 -2.75 -15.81
C GLY A 500 16.03 -1.43 -16.05
N MET A 501 15.29 -0.94 -15.06
CA MET A 501 14.67 0.37 -15.12
C MET A 501 15.64 1.46 -14.67
N PRO A 502 15.75 2.59 -15.39
CA PRO A 502 16.54 3.71 -14.90
C PRO A 502 15.90 4.34 -13.67
N GLU A 503 16.74 4.81 -12.77
CA GLU A 503 16.34 5.58 -11.61
C GLU A 503 15.79 6.96 -12.04
N GLU A 504 14.60 7.04 -12.61
CA GLU A 504 13.84 8.31 -12.75
C GLU A 504 13.23 8.71 -11.38
N ILE A 505 14.06 8.77 -10.35
CA ILE A 505 13.61 9.35 -9.08
C ILE A 505 13.71 10.86 -9.23
N PRO A 506 12.59 11.59 -9.20
CA PRO A 506 12.65 13.05 -9.25
C PRO A 506 13.53 13.54 -8.10
N PRO A 507 14.42 14.52 -8.30
CA PRO A 507 15.24 15.05 -7.25
C PRO A 507 14.33 15.46 -6.08
N GLY A 508 14.56 14.86 -4.93
CA GLY A 508 13.84 15.20 -3.71
C GLY A 508 13.95 16.71 -3.44
N PRO A 509 13.02 17.30 -2.70
CA PRO A 509 13.11 18.71 -2.36
C PRO A 509 14.48 18.94 -1.72
N ARG A 510 15.29 19.79 -2.35
CA ARG A 510 16.49 20.31 -1.74
C ARG A 510 16.05 20.99 -0.44
N ALA A 511 16.63 20.55 0.66
CA ALA A 511 16.41 21.07 2.00
C ALA A 511 16.74 22.56 2.08
#